data_e358bf34b3ec9357edc15a46e388aed5
#
_entry.id   e358bf34b3ec9357edc15a46e388aed5
#
_cell.length_a   1.000
_cell.length_b   1.000
_cell.length_c   1.000
_cell.angle_alpha   90.00
_cell.angle_beta   90.00
_cell.angle_gamma   90.00
#
_symmetry.space_group_name_H-M   'P 1'
#
loop_
_entity.id
_entity.type
_entity.pdbx_description
1 polymer ?
#
loop_
_entity_poly.entity_id
_entity_poly.type
_entity_poly.pdbx_seq_one_letter_code
_entity_poly.pdbx_strand_id
1 'polypeptide(L)'
;MSVVVVGGGRYSACCDTQQVRMTATRKLAKAAGAVAIAAAIPVLGACSDSGSGPSQTQASQAPGPQPGNAKHGPMFPECGGISDQTMAEQTRVTGLVTTAKNSIGCQWLAGGGILGPHFSFTWYRGSPIGRERKTEELSRTSVEDINIEGHSGFIAVGTDPTLGDNLCEVGIQFNDDFIEWSVSFAEKPFPPACDVAKELTRQSIVNSK
;
A
#
# COMPACT_ATOMS: atom_id res chain seq x y z
N MET A 1 -57.55 29.41 -2.24
CA MET A 1 -58.22 29.14 -0.95
C MET A 1 -58.40 27.66 -0.81
N SER A 2 -57.58 27.02 0.03
CA SER A 2 -57.90 25.93 0.92
C SER A 2 -56.58 25.45 1.56
N VAL A 3 -56.44 25.78 2.80
CA VAL A 3 -55.39 25.34 3.71
C VAL A 3 -55.79 23.98 4.23
N VAL A 4 -54.90 22.99 4.22
CA VAL A 4 -55.01 21.80 5.08
C VAL A 4 -53.71 21.63 5.86
N VAL A 5 -53.84 21.91 7.16
CA VAL A 5 -52.91 21.57 8.24
C VAL A 5 -53.37 20.25 8.83
N VAL A 6 -52.48 19.31 9.12
CA VAL A 6 -52.52 18.20 10.10
C VAL A 6 -51.32 17.32 9.82
N GLY A 7 -50.46 16.87 10.71
CA GLY A 7 -50.48 16.80 12.13
C GLY A 7 -49.13 16.20 12.57
N GLY A 8 -48.68 16.60 13.73
CA GLY A 8 -47.44 16.18 14.36
C GLY A 8 -47.46 14.72 14.83
N GLY A 9 -46.45 13.97 14.48
CA GLY A 9 -46.16 12.67 15.04
C GLY A 9 -44.85 12.77 15.85
N ARG A 10 -44.99 12.80 17.18
CA ARG A 10 -43.89 12.64 18.12
C ARG A 10 -43.49 11.16 18.14
N TYR A 11 -42.31 10.86 17.72
CA TYR A 11 -41.70 9.57 18.02
C TYR A 11 -40.76 9.71 19.20
N SER A 12 -41.18 9.05 20.27
CA SER A 12 -40.51 8.92 21.55
C SER A 12 -39.26 8.08 21.40
N ALA A 13 -38.18 8.57 21.98
CA ALA A 13 -36.93 7.86 22.09
C ALA A 13 -37.06 6.65 23.02
N CYS A 14 -36.67 5.48 22.56
CA CYS A 14 -36.31 4.36 23.42
C CYS A 14 -34.81 4.10 23.22
N CYS A 15 -34.02 4.60 24.16
CA CYS A 15 -32.65 4.13 24.40
C CYS A 15 -32.76 2.77 25.08
N ASP A 16 -32.41 1.71 24.37
CA ASP A 16 -32.19 0.41 24.99
C ASP A 16 -30.71 0.14 25.07
N THR A 17 -30.19 0.36 26.27
CA THR A 17 -28.80 0.16 26.63
C THR A 17 -28.61 -1.31 27.00
N GLN A 18 -28.31 -2.18 26.05
CA GLN A 18 -27.90 -3.55 26.39
C GLN A 18 -26.42 -3.56 26.83
N GLN A 19 -26.26 -3.47 28.15
CA GLN A 19 -25.02 -3.83 28.84
C GLN A 19 -24.81 -5.34 28.78
N VAL A 20 -23.85 -5.78 27.94
CA VAL A 20 -23.36 -7.14 28.01
C VAL A 20 -22.40 -7.24 29.19
N ARG A 21 -22.91 -7.81 30.31
CA ARG A 21 -22.09 -8.22 31.46
C ARG A 21 -21.28 -9.46 31.07
N MET A 22 -19.96 -9.29 30.83
CA MET A 22 -19.02 -10.41 30.84
C MET A 22 -18.71 -10.82 32.29
N THR A 23 -19.30 -11.93 32.73
CA THR A 23 -18.93 -12.59 33.98
C THR A 23 -17.68 -13.46 33.72
N ALA A 24 -16.53 -12.95 34.17
CA ALA A 24 -15.31 -13.71 34.22
C ALA A 24 -15.30 -14.61 35.46
N THR A 25 -15.50 -15.90 35.28
CA THR A 25 -15.28 -16.91 36.33
C THR A 25 -13.79 -17.29 36.35
N ARG A 26 -13.07 -16.74 37.32
CA ARG A 26 -11.72 -17.18 37.69
C ARG A 26 -11.84 -18.48 38.47
N LYS A 27 -11.39 -19.61 37.92
CA LYS A 27 -11.06 -20.79 38.72
C LYS A 27 -9.56 -20.74 39.03
N LEU A 28 -9.26 -20.53 40.32
CA LEU A 28 -7.91 -20.75 40.88
C LEU A 28 -7.63 -22.26 40.92
N ALA A 29 -6.58 -22.69 40.28
CA ALA A 29 -5.94 -23.96 40.58
C ALA A 29 -4.51 -23.65 41.09
N LYS A 30 -4.30 -23.87 42.38
CA LYS A 30 -2.98 -23.91 43.02
C LYS A 30 -2.35 -25.24 42.63
N ALA A 31 -1.16 -25.22 42.06
CA ALA A 31 -0.23 -26.33 42.11
C ALA A 31 1.20 -25.77 42.29
N ALA A 32 1.72 -25.99 43.45
CA ALA A 32 3.12 -25.76 43.80
C ALA A 32 3.97 -26.87 43.20
N GLY A 33 5.05 -26.52 42.54
CA GLY A 33 6.06 -27.45 42.03
C GLY A 33 7.36 -26.70 41.81
N ALA A 34 8.20 -26.64 42.83
CA ALA A 34 9.55 -26.17 42.74
C ALA A 34 10.42 -27.28 42.12
N VAL A 35 11.01 -26.99 40.97
CA VAL A 35 12.16 -27.77 40.47
C VAL A 35 13.25 -26.78 40.11
N ALA A 36 14.26 -26.76 40.97
CA ALA A 36 15.53 -26.12 40.70
C ALA A 36 16.33 -27.02 39.75
N ILE A 37 16.70 -26.52 38.59
CA ILE A 37 17.72 -27.16 37.75
C ILE A 37 18.83 -26.14 37.49
N ALA A 38 20.01 -26.57 37.94
CA ALA A 38 21.24 -25.84 37.93
C ALA A 38 21.74 -25.50 36.53
N ALA A 39 22.34 -24.33 36.43
CA ALA A 39 23.09 -23.86 35.29
C ALA A 39 24.29 -24.74 34.99
N ALA A 40 24.45 -25.18 33.77
CA ALA A 40 25.72 -25.58 33.20
C ALA A 40 25.93 -24.84 31.90
N ILE A 41 26.81 -23.87 31.92
CA ILE A 41 27.35 -23.20 30.75
C ILE A 41 28.52 -24.07 30.26
N PRO A 42 28.54 -24.55 29.03
CA PRO A 42 29.80 -24.91 28.39
C PRO A 42 30.29 -23.77 27.50
N VAL A 43 31.46 -23.31 27.88
CA VAL A 43 32.31 -22.40 27.13
C VAL A 43 33.03 -23.17 26.03
N LEU A 44 33.15 -22.54 24.89
CA LEU A 44 34.19 -22.67 23.87
C LEU A 44 34.33 -23.98 23.09
N GLY A 45 34.17 -23.84 21.80
CA GLY A 45 34.75 -24.71 20.81
C GLY A 45 34.92 -23.98 19.49
N ALA A 46 36.05 -23.31 19.33
CA ALA A 46 36.55 -23.02 18.00
C ALA A 46 36.94 -24.33 17.34
N CYS A 47 36.20 -24.77 16.35
CA CYS A 47 36.59 -25.85 15.47
C CYS A 47 36.74 -25.35 14.07
N SER A 48 37.98 -25.05 13.68
CA SER A 48 38.40 -25.26 12.32
C SER A 48 38.34 -26.75 12.05
N ASP A 49 37.48 -27.21 11.18
CA ASP A 49 37.63 -28.54 10.62
C ASP A 49 37.18 -28.55 9.15
N SER A 50 38.14 -28.94 8.34
CA SER A 50 37.98 -29.19 6.91
C SER A 50 37.17 -30.47 6.73
N GLY A 51 35.87 -30.34 6.46
CA GLY A 51 34.99 -31.45 6.18
C GLY A 51 34.25 -31.21 4.87
N SER A 52 34.59 -31.97 3.85
CA SER A 52 33.91 -32.04 2.55
C SER A 52 32.48 -32.55 2.71
N GLY A 53 31.49 -31.65 2.79
CA GLY A 53 30.07 -31.92 2.72
C GLY A 53 29.50 -31.48 1.39
N PRO A 54 28.38 -32.04 0.93
CA PRO A 54 27.86 -31.81 -0.42
C PRO A 54 27.52 -30.34 -0.64
N SER A 55 27.98 -29.83 -1.78
CA SER A 55 27.74 -28.47 -2.27
C SER A 55 26.24 -28.14 -2.24
N GLN A 56 25.81 -27.39 -1.24
CA GLN A 56 24.59 -26.62 -1.37
C GLN A 56 24.87 -25.53 -2.41
N THR A 57 24.20 -25.64 -3.55
CA THR A 57 24.15 -24.57 -4.55
C THR A 57 23.55 -23.34 -3.91
N GLN A 58 24.39 -22.47 -3.34
CA GLN A 58 23.98 -21.13 -2.99
C GLN A 58 23.51 -20.46 -4.27
N ALA A 59 22.21 -20.24 -4.37
CA ALA A 59 21.69 -19.32 -5.35
C ALA A 59 22.42 -18.00 -5.14
N SER A 60 23.27 -17.63 -6.09
CA SER A 60 23.92 -16.32 -6.12
C SER A 60 22.83 -15.27 -6.14
N GLN A 61 22.55 -14.68 -4.97
CA GLN A 61 21.82 -13.42 -4.94
C GLN A 61 22.67 -12.41 -5.70
N ALA A 62 22.13 -11.91 -6.79
CA ALA A 62 22.76 -10.79 -7.49
C ALA A 62 23.04 -9.69 -6.46
N PRO A 63 24.27 -9.09 -6.46
CA PRO A 63 24.56 -8.00 -5.54
C PRO A 63 23.54 -6.90 -5.74
N GLY A 64 22.79 -6.54 -4.68
CA GLY A 64 21.94 -5.36 -4.71
C GLY A 64 22.80 -4.11 -4.98
N PRO A 65 22.24 -3.02 -5.49
CA PRO A 65 22.97 -1.78 -5.74
C PRO A 65 23.74 -1.38 -4.48
N GLN A 66 25.05 -1.21 -4.60
CA GLN A 66 25.85 -0.72 -3.48
C GLN A 66 25.51 0.75 -3.22
N PRO A 67 25.26 1.15 -1.95
CA PRO A 67 25.07 2.55 -1.61
C PRO A 67 26.30 3.37 -2.08
N GLY A 68 26.09 4.33 -2.97
CA GLY A 68 27.11 5.25 -3.46
C GLY A 68 27.41 5.18 -4.96
N ASN A 69 26.97 4.13 -5.67
CA ASN A 69 27.12 4.01 -7.14
C ASN A 69 25.79 4.02 -7.90
N ALA A 70 24.66 4.25 -7.21
CA ALA A 70 23.35 4.29 -7.83
C ALA A 70 23.24 5.48 -8.80
N LYS A 71 22.84 5.20 -10.03
CA LYS A 71 22.48 6.22 -11.01
C LYS A 71 21.04 6.62 -10.77
N HIS A 72 20.85 7.75 -10.11
CA HIS A 72 19.52 8.26 -9.84
C HIS A 72 18.89 8.87 -11.10
N GLY A 73 17.57 8.77 -11.17
CA GLY A 73 16.74 9.46 -12.14
C GLY A 73 16.55 10.94 -11.83
N PRO A 74 15.59 11.61 -12.51
CA PRO A 74 15.28 13.00 -12.26
C PRO A 74 14.72 13.19 -10.83
N MET A 75 14.76 14.42 -10.35
CA MET A 75 14.12 14.78 -9.10
C MET A 75 12.62 15.00 -9.31
N PHE A 76 11.80 14.30 -8.55
CA PHE A 76 10.37 14.52 -8.54
C PHE A 76 10.00 15.55 -7.47
N PRO A 77 9.13 16.52 -7.79
CA PRO A 77 8.53 17.38 -6.78
C PRO A 77 7.73 16.55 -5.77
N GLU A 78 7.42 17.15 -4.62
CA GLU A 78 6.56 16.55 -3.62
C GLU A 78 5.25 16.05 -4.27
N CYS A 79 4.80 14.86 -3.92
CA CYS A 79 3.65 14.17 -4.52
C CYS A 79 3.74 13.97 -6.06
N GLY A 80 4.95 13.88 -6.64
CA GLY A 80 5.11 13.85 -8.09
C GLY A 80 4.69 15.15 -8.79
N GLY A 81 4.58 16.25 -8.05
CA GLY A 81 4.09 17.53 -8.57
C GLY A 81 2.58 17.59 -8.76
N ILE A 82 1.84 16.64 -8.19
CA ILE A 82 0.37 16.59 -8.26
C ILE A 82 -0.26 17.28 -7.05
N SER A 83 -1.15 18.22 -7.30
CA SER A 83 -1.88 18.93 -6.25
C SER A 83 -3.13 18.16 -5.80
N ASP A 84 -3.63 18.47 -4.59
CA ASP A 84 -4.90 17.92 -4.09
C ASP A 84 -6.07 18.26 -5.03
N GLN A 85 -6.05 19.43 -5.65
CA GLN A 85 -7.04 19.82 -6.64
C GLN A 85 -6.97 18.92 -7.88
N THR A 86 -5.78 18.68 -8.43
CA THR A 86 -5.57 17.77 -9.55
C THR A 86 -6.05 16.35 -9.22
N MET A 87 -5.75 15.88 -7.99
CA MET A 87 -6.24 14.59 -7.54
C MET A 87 -7.77 14.51 -7.55
N ALA A 88 -8.44 15.51 -6.98
CA ALA A 88 -9.91 15.55 -6.96
C ALA A 88 -10.52 15.60 -8.38
N GLU A 89 -9.91 16.36 -9.28
CA GLU A 89 -10.34 16.47 -10.68
C GLU A 89 -10.19 15.16 -11.45
N GLN A 90 -9.03 14.50 -11.33
CA GLN A 90 -8.73 13.26 -12.04
C GLN A 90 -9.55 12.08 -11.50
N THR A 91 -9.66 11.97 -10.18
CA THR A 91 -10.36 10.84 -9.55
C THR A 91 -11.87 11.03 -9.47
N ARG A 92 -12.35 12.28 -9.50
CA ARG A 92 -13.76 12.68 -9.27
C ARG A 92 -14.26 12.26 -7.88
N VAL A 93 -13.37 12.01 -6.95
CA VAL A 93 -13.69 11.68 -5.56
C VAL A 93 -13.77 12.95 -4.74
N THR A 94 -14.88 13.14 -4.04
CA THR A 94 -15.07 14.27 -3.13
C THR A 94 -14.56 13.93 -1.72
N GLY A 95 -14.10 14.94 -0.99
CA GLY A 95 -13.65 14.76 0.38
C GLY A 95 -12.32 14.02 0.51
N LEU A 96 -11.48 14.06 -0.54
CA LEU A 96 -10.11 13.56 -0.47
C LEU A 96 -9.31 14.35 0.56
N VAL A 97 -8.57 13.63 1.41
CA VAL A 97 -7.66 14.18 2.41
C VAL A 97 -6.29 13.58 2.18
N THR A 98 -5.27 14.43 2.09
CA THR A 98 -3.88 13.98 2.08
C THR A 98 -3.51 13.48 3.47
N THR A 99 -3.30 12.18 3.62
CA THR A 99 -3.02 11.51 4.90
C THR A 99 -1.53 11.32 5.15
N ALA A 100 -0.73 11.27 4.09
CA ALA A 100 0.72 11.27 4.14
C ALA A 100 1.28 12.18 3.05
N LYS A 101 2.30 12.95 3.40
CA LYS A 101 2.97 13.87 2.49
C LYS A 101 4.43 14.04 2.90
N ASN A 102 5.32 13.53 2.07
CA ASN A 102 6.76 13.62 2.30
C ASN A 102 7.53 13.56 0.98
N SER A 103 8.85 13.65 1.05
CA SER A 103 9.73 13.73 -0.13
C SER A 103 9.77 12.46 -1.00
N ILE A 104 9.28 11.33 -0.48
CA ILE A 104 9.29 10.04 -1.19
C ILE A 104 7.91 9.50 -1.48
N GLY A 105 6.84 10.15 -1.00
CA GLY A 105 5.49 9.69 -1.29
C GLY A 105 4.39 10.54 -0.71
N CYS A 106 3.24 10.38 -1.28
CA CYS A 106 1.99 10.99 -0.83
C CYS A 106 0.86 9.98 -0.88
N GLN A 107 -0.11 10.16 0.00
CA GLN A 107 -1.27 9.30 0.08
C GLN A 107 -2.53 10.14 0.29
N TRP A 108 -3.58 9.82 -0.45
CA TRP A 108 -4.89 10.44 -0.35
C TRP A 108 -5.94 9.38 -0.05
N LEU A 109 -6.79 9.67 0.91
CA LEU A 109 -7.93 8.85 1.29
C LEU A 109 -9.21 9.68 1.24
N ALA A 110 -10.34 9.03 1.01
CA ALA A 110 -11.67 9.60 1.18
C ALA A 110 -12.45 8.84 2.24
N GLY A 111 -13.75 9.13 2.40
CA GLY A 111 -14.63 8.48 3.38
C GLY A 111 -14.51 6.96 3.38
N GLY A 112 -14.53 6.35 4.57
CA GLY A 112 -14.29 4.91 4.76
C GLY A 112 -12.84 4.56 5.16
N GLY A 113 -11.91 5.53 5.19
CA GLY A 113 -10.52 5.30 5.55
C GLY A 113 -9.85 4.30 4.61
N ILE A 114 -9.22 3.26 5.15
CA ILE A 114 -8.54 2.22 4.36
C ILE A 114 -9.49 1.34 3.52
N LEU A 115 -10.79 1.38 3.77
CA LEU A 115 -11.81 0.68 2.99
C LEU A 115 -12.43 1.58 1.91
N GLY A 116 -12.09 2.87 1.92
CA GLY A 116 -12.53 3.85 0.93
C GLY A 116 -11.59 3.95 -0.26
N PRO A 117 -11.86 4.88 -1.19
CA PRO A 117 -10.95 5.19 -2.28
C PRO A 117 -9.56 5.57 -1.74
N HIS A 118 -8.54 5.02 -2.36
CA HIS A 118 -7.15 5.17 -1.94
C HIS A 118 -6.26 5.47 -3.14
N PHE A 119 -5.45 6.50 -3.03
CA PHE A 119 -4.52 6.92 -4.07
C PHE A 119 -3.17 7.20 -3.45
N SER A 120 -2.11 6.77 -4.13
CA SER A 120 -0.75 7.03 -3.65
C SER A 120 0.24 7.27 -4.79
N PHE A 121 1.17 8.15 -4.50
CA PHE A 121 2.41 8.33 -5.24
C PHE A 121 3.56 7.86 -4.37
N THR A 122 4.45 7.06 -4.93
CA THR A 122 5.68 6.64 -4.25
C THR A 122 6.87 6.78 -5.18
N TRP A 123 7.97 7.29 -4.65
CA TRP A 123 9.25 7.39 -5.35
C TRP A 123 10.28 6.50 -4.66
N TYR A 124 10.63 5.43 -5.33
CA TYR A 124 11.58 4.42 -4.86
C TYR A 124 12.98 4.76 -5.36
N ARG A 125 13.88 5.10 -4.46
CA ARG A 125 15.25 5.46 -4.77
C ARG A 125 16.19 4.28 -4.55
N GLY A 126 17.03 3.99 -5.57
CA GLY A 126 17.97 2.88 -5.53
C GLY A 126 17.28 1.51 -5.37
N SER A 127 16.06 1.37 -5.83
CA SER A 127 15.28 0.15 -5.72
C SER A 127 14.95 -0.41 -7.11
N PRO A 128 15.14 -1.72 -7.34
CA PRO A 128 14.85 -2.30 -8.64
C PRO A 128 13.34 -2.46 -8.85
N ILE A 129 12.80 -1.84 -9.90
CA ILE A 129 11.39 -1.94 -10.30
C ILE A 129 10.95 -3.40 -10.54
N GLY A 130 11.86 -4.28 -10.95
CA GLY A 130 11.57 -5.69 -11.20
C GLY A 130 11.12 -6.46 -9.95
N ARG A 131 11.46 -5.99 -8.74
CA ARG A 131 10.95 -6.56 -7.50
C ARG A 131 9.47 -6.19 -7.31
N GLU A 132 9.14 -4.94 -7.53
CA GLU A 132 7.77 -4.44 -7.42
C GLU A 132 6.89 -5.14 -8.45
N ARG A 133 7.29 -5.14 -9.72
CA ARG A 133 6.58 -5.87 -10.77
C ARG A 133 6.26 -7.33 -10.39
N LYS A 134 7.22 -8.06 -9.79
CA LYS A 134 7.00 -9.44 -9.36
C LYS A 134 5.99 -9.55 -8.22
N THR A 135 5.95 -8.58 -7.33
CA THR A 135 4.92 -8.50 -6.28
C THR A 135 3.54 -8.33 -6.90
N GLU A 136 3.43 -7.47 -7.91
CA GLU A 136 2.19 -7.26 -8.61
C GLU A 136 1.76 -8.50 -9.43
N GLU A 137 2.67 -9.20 -10.07
CA GLU A 137 2.40 -10.46 -10.79
C GLU A 137 1.79 -11.55 -9.89
N LEU A 138 2.01 -11.49 -8.57
CA LEU A 138 1.46 -12.43 -7.60
C LEU A 138 0.07 -12.04 -7.08
N SER A 139 -0.30 -10.77 -7.19
CA SER A 139 -1.46 -10.20 -6.48
C SER A 139 -2.47 -9.51 -7.40
N ARG A 140 -2.13 -9.23 -8.66
CA ARG A 140 -2.99 -8.53 -9.61
C ARG A 140 -3.54 -9.46 -10.68
N THR A 141 -4.61 -9.03 -11.31
CA THR A 141 -5.28 -9.79 -12.39
C THR A 141 -4.45 -9.80 -13.66
N SER A 142 -3.76 -8.70 -13.95
CA SER A 142 -2.82 -8.62 -15.07
C SER A 142 -1.68 -7.66 -14.75
N VAL A 143 -0.50 -7.94 -15.34
CA VAL A 143 0.66 -7.06 -15.33
C VAL A 143 1.26 -7.05 -16.72
N GLU A 144 1.37 -5.86 -17.31
CA GLU A 144 1.85 -5.68 -18.68
C GLU A 144 2.96 -4.63 -18.75
N ASP A 145 3.75 -4.66 -19.82
CA ASP A 145 4.73 -3.61 -20.08
C ASP A 145 4.04 -2.34 -20.57
N ILE A 146 4.55 -1.19 -20.14
CA ILE A 146 4.06 0.12 -20.58
C ILE A 146 5.23 1.06 -20.88
N ASN A 147 4.99 2.03 -21.73
CA ASN A 147 5.90 3.17 -21.95
C ASN A 147 5.11 4.47 -21.83
N ILE A 148 5.57 5.38 -20.98
CA ILE A 148 4.98 6.71 -20.79
C ILE A 148 6.10 7.75 -20.93
N GLU A 149 5.90 8.73 -21.82
CA GLU A 149 6.87 9.79 -22.11
C GLU A 149 8.28 9.28 -22.42
N GLY A 150 8.38 8.11 -23.09
CA GLY A 150 9.65 7.50 -23.46
C GLY A 150 10.31 6.63 -22.37
N HIS A 151 9.71 6.52 -21.19
CA HIS A 151 10.19 5.73 -20.09
C HIS A 151 9.41 4.40 -19.96
N SER A 152 10.16 3.31 -19.82
CA SER A 152 9.58 1.97 -19.70
C SER A 152 9.20 1.64 -18.27
N GLY A 153 8.20 0.80 -18.12
CA GLY A 153 7.73 0.34 -16.81
C GLY A 153 6.68 -0.76 -16.94
N PHE A 154 5.84 -0.87 -15.93
CA PHE A 154 4.71 -1.79 -15.92
C PHE A 154 3.40 -1.08 -15.57
N ILE A 155 2.30 -1.69 -16.00
CA ILE A 155 0.96 -1.40 -15.55
C ILE A 155 0.36 -2.68 -14.98
N ALA A 156 -0.23 -2.58 -13.79
CA ALA A 156 -0.85 -3.70 -13.09
C ALA A 156 -2.33 -3.40 -12.79
N VAL A 157 -3.21 -4.35 -13.02
CA VAL A 157 -4.65 -4.20 -12.84
C VAL A 157 -5.16 -5.16 -11.78
N GLY A 158 -5.87 -4.63 -10.81
CA GLY A 158 -6.65 -5.40 -9.85
C GLY A 158 -8.13 -5.31 -10.17
N THR A 159 -8.79 -6.47 -10.23
CA THR A 159 -10.21 -6.58 -10.56
C THR A 159 -10.99 -7.07 -9.35
N ASP A 160 -11.96 -6.29 -8.91
CA ASP A 160 -12.94 -6.69 -7.90
C ASP A 160 -14.17 -7.32 -8.59
N PRO A 161 -14.74 -8.42 -8.06
CA PRO A 161 -15.90 -9.08 -8.68
C PRO A 161 -17.13 -8.20 -8.83
N THR A 162 -17.29 -7.18 -8.00
CA THR A 162 -18.45 -6.26 -8.02
C THR A 162 -18.13 -4.96 -8.78
N LEU A 163 -16.92 -4.45 -8.57
CA LEU A 163 -16.51 -3.16 -9.11
C LEU A 163 -15.89 -3.27 -10.51
N GLY A 164 -15.35 -4.43 -10.86
CA GLY A 164 -14.52 -4.59 -12.06
C GLY A 164 -13.10 -4.08 -11.81
N ASP A 165 -12.46 -3.52 -12.82
CA ASP A 165 -11.08 -3.03 -12.78
C ASP A 165 -11.01 -1.71 -12.00
N ASN A 166 -11.03 -1.83 -10.68
CA ASN A 166 -11.09 -0.70 -9.76
C ASN A 166 -9.73 -0.30 -9.17
N LEU A 167 -8.71 -1.12 -9.38
CA LEU A 167 -7.34 -0.86 -8.97
C LEU A 167 -6.43 -0.85 -10.19
N CYS A 168 -5.57 0.15 -10.28
CA CYS A 168 -4.52 0.21 -11.28
C CYS A 168 -3.25 0.81 -10.71
N GLU A 169 -2.12 0.17 -10.96
CA GLU A 169 -0.79 0.62 -10.56
C GLU A 169 0.08 0.79 -11.79
N VAL A 170 0.82 1.90 -11.82
CA VAL A 170 1.75 2.22 -12.90
C VAL A 170 3.10 2.52 -12.30
N GLY A 171 4.07 1.65 -12.54
CA GLY A 171 5.48 1.82 -12.16
C GLY A 171 6.33 2.21 -13.37
N ILE A 172 7.12 3.28 -13.27
CA ILE A 172 8.00 3.75 -14.34
C ILE A 172 9.43 3.87 -13.87
N GLN A 173 10.37 3.25 -14.62
CA GLN A 173 11.81 3.19 -14.32
C GLN A 173 12.54 4.46 -14.75
N PHE A 174 13.45 4.92 -13.88
CA PHE A 174 14.42 6.01 -14.13
C PHE A 174 15.79 5.59 -13.61
N ASN A 175 16.60 4.94 -14.43
CA ASN A 175 17.87 4.35 -14.02
C ASN A 175 17.70 3.37 -12.84
N ASP A 176 18.30 3.66 -11.67
CA ASP A 176 18.17 2.84 -10.46
C ASP A 176 17.01 3.26 -9.57
N ASP A 177 16.23 4.28 -9.96
CA ASP A 177 15.01 4.73 -9.28
C ASP A 177 13.78 4.34 -10.07
N PHE A 178 12.62 4.32 -9.43
CA PHE A 178 11.32 4.29 -10.12
C PHE A 178 10.27 5.05 -9.34
N ILE A 179 9.23 5.51 -10.03
CA ILE A 179 8.02 6.04 -9.42
C ILE A 179 6.88 5.07 -9.62
N GLU A 180 5.91 5.13 -8.71
CA GLU A 180 4.68 4.36 -8.80
C GLU A 180 3.48 5.20 -8.40
N TRP A 181 2.44 5.13 -9.22
CA TRP A 181 1.09 5.58 -8.90
C TRP A 181 0.20 4.38 -8.68
N SER A 182 -0.47 4.33 -7.52
CA SER A 182 -1.52 3.38 -7.22
C SER A 182 -2.86 4.12 -7.11
N VAL A 183 -3.85 3.67 -7.87
CA VAL A 183 -5.20 4.24 -7.96
C VAL A 183 -6.21 3.16 -7.65
N SER A 184 -6.91 3.29 -6.53
CA SER A 184 -7.92 2.32 -6.08
C SER A 184 -9.24 3.01 -5.76
N PHE A 185 -10.32 2.54 -6.40
CA PHE A 185 -11.69 2.99 -6.15
C PHE A 185 -12.46 1.94 -5.35
N ALA A 186 -13.29 2.40 -4.42
CA ALA A 186 -14.05 1.54 -3.52
C ALA A 186 -15.56 1.48 -3.83
N GLU A 187 -16.06 2.37 -4.70
CA GLU A 187 -17.48 2.44 -5.07
C GLU A 187 -17.68 3.05 -6.45
N LYS A 188 -18.73 2.65 -7.15
CA LYS A 188 -19.14 3.21 -8.43
C LYS A 188 -20.08 4.43 -8.23
N PRO A 189 -20.09 5.39 -9.18
CA PRO A 189 -19.29 5.42 -10.41
C PRO A 189 -17.87 5.98 -10.20
N PHE A 190 -16.90 5.47 -10.94
CA PHE A 190 -15.54 5.99 -10.98
C PHE A 190 -15.02 6.04 -12.42
N PRO A 191 -14.04 6.91 -12.75
CA PRO A 191 -13.35 6.89 -14.02
C PRO A 191 -12.50 5.63 -14.16
N PRO A 192 -12.14 5.18 -15.39
CA PRO A 192 -11.26 4.01 -15.54
C PRO A 192 -9.96 4.20 -14.75
N ALA A 193 -9.71 3.30 -13.79
CA ALA A 193 -8.58 3.42 -12.84
C ALA A 193 -7.24 3.57 -13.55
N CYS A 194 -7.03 2.80 -14.63
CA CYS A 194 -5.78 2.85 -15.38
C CYS A 194 -5.61 4.13 -16.21
N ASP A 195 -6.68 4.76 -16.64
CA ASP A 195 -6.55 6.05 -17.33
C ASP A 195 -6.13 7.15 -16.36
N VAL A 196 -6.69 7.12 -15.14
CA VAL A 196 -6.27 8.03 -14.05
C VAL A 196 -4.81 7.78 -13.68
N ALA A 197 -4.41 6.53 -13.43
CA ALA A 197 -3.05 6.18 -13.05
C ALA A 197 -2.01 6.59 -14.13
N LYS A 198 -2.30 6.31 -15.40
CA LYS A 198 -1.46 6.74 -16.54
C LYS A 198 -1.31 8.25 -16.62
N GLU A 199 -2.41 8.99 -16.47
CA GLU A 199 -2.38 10.45 -16.57
C GLU A 199 -1.61 11.09 -15.39
N LEU A 200 -1.82 10.62 -14.16
CA LEU A 200 -1.05 11.07 -13.00
C LEU A 200 0.45 10.77 -13.16
N THR A 201 0.78 9.59 -13.68
CA THR A 201 2.16 9.21 -13.98
C THR A 201 2.78 10.13 -15.04
N ARG A 202 2.06 10.38 -16.13
CA ARG A 202 2.50 11.28 -17.20
C ARG A 202 2.76 12.69 -16.67
N GLN A 203 1.84 13.24 -15.87
CA GLN A 203 2.02 14.55 -15.26
C GLN A 203 3.24 14.59 -14.33
N SER A 204 3.45 13.54 -13.53
CA SER A 204 4.62 13.47 -12.64
C SER A 204 5.93 13.47 -13.42
N ILE A 205 5.98 12.75 -14.55
CA ILE A 205 7.16 12.75 -15.43
C ILE A 205 7.42 14.15 -16.01
N VAL A 206 6.40 14.80 -16.51
CA VAL A 206 6.51 16.17 -17.08
C VAL A 206 6.91 17.19 -16.02
N ASN A 207 6.49 17.01 -14.76
CA ASN A 207 6.85 17.89 -13.64
C ASN A 207 8.23 17.60 -13.06
N SER A 208 8.89 16.50 -13.44
CA SER A 208 10.24 16.14 -12.95
C SER A 208 11.33 17.06 -13.48
N LYS A 209 12.47 17.16 -12.77
CA LYS A 209 13.60 18.04 -13.10
C LYS A 209 14.89 17.24 -13.21
#